data_4c57718553d12e5a92b15e1dc8a86b2f
#
_entry.id   4c57718553d12e5a92b15e1dc8a86b2f
#
_cell.length_a   1.000
_cell.length_b   1.000
_cell.length_c   1.000
_cell.angle_alpha   90.00
_cell.angle_beta   90.00
_cell.angle_gamma   90.00
#
_symmetry.space_group_name_H-M   'P 1'
#
loop_
_entity.id
_entity.type
_entity.pdbx_description
1 polymer ?
#
loop_
_entity_poly.entity_id
_entity_poly.type
_entity_poly.pdbx_seq_one_letter_code
_entity_poly.pdbx_strand_id
1 'polypeptide(L)'
;MKKRQSGVLMHISSLPGKYGIGSFGQSAYDFVDFLVRTKQRYWQILPLGTTSYGDSPYQSFSAFAGNTYFIDFDILIEEGLLNEADVKGADFGDDPRKVDYAKIFDARRPIMEKAVARFLKAEDLSDYESFVEQNAAWLEVFAEYMAIKEHFDNLAWTEWPDEAIRRREAASLVSYREKLADKLTYHRVTKYLFFKQWLRLKAYANEHHIEIVGDMPIYVAADSADVWAQPHFFKTDAVGKPTCVAGCPPDEFSETGQLWGNPIYDWEAMDKDGYAWWIERLRESFKIYDIVRIDHFRGFESYWEVPAGSETSASGKWVKGPDYKLFAAVKEALGDLNIIAEDLGFMTDEVIELRERTGFPGMKILQFAFNPDDESIDSPHLAPNNSVMYTGTHDNNTVLGWYKDEIDDATRQYMAQYTNRKEYETVPHAMLRTIFASVSFMAIATMQDLLELDSAARMNYPSTIGGNWTWRMTAEELNPIVEGELYSLTKTYRRMNTDLINK
;
A
#
# COMPACT_ATOMS: atom_id res chain seq x y z
N MET A 1 6.58 12.68 -25.22
CA MET A 1 5.44 11.81 -24.88
C MET A 1 5.99 10.53 -24.28
N LYS A 2 5.59 10.20 -23.04
CA LYS A 2 5.99 8.94 -22.40
C LYS A 2 5.40 7.76 -23.21
N LYS A 3 6.11 6.63 -23.25
CA LYS A 3 5.64 5.42 -23.93
C LYS A 3 4.47 4.81 -23.18
N ARG A 4 3.43 4.40 -23.89
CA ARG A 4 2.26 3.78 -23.30
C ARG A 4 2.55 2.32 -22.95
N GLN A 5 2.30 1.94 -21.71
CA GLN A 5 2.47 0.59 -21.16
C GLN A 5 1.32 0.25 -20.20
N SER A 6 1.24 -0.98 -19.77
CA SER A 6 0.17 -1.43 -18.87
C SER A 6 0.70 -2.27 -17.73
N GLY A 7 -0.15 -2.47 -16.73
CA GLY A 7 0.11 -3.29 -15.57
C GLY A 7 -1.16 -3.76 -14.88
N VAL A 8 -0.98 -4.50 -13.80
CA VAL A 8 -2.05 -5.05 -12.99
C VAL A 8 -1.85 -4.66 -11.53
N LEU A 9 -2.94 -4.22 -10.88
CA LEU A 9 -3.00 -4.01 -9.44
C LEU A 9 -3.46 -5.32 -8.78
N MET A 10 -2.58 -5.91 -8.00
CA MET A 10 -2.80 -7.13 -7.23
C MET A 10 -1.94 -7.12 -5.98
N HIS A 11 -2.57 -6.97 -4.82
CA HIS A 11 -1.82 -6.95 -3.57
C HIS A 11 -1.30 -8.33 -3.18
N ILE A 12 -0.19 -8.37 -2.45
CA ILE A 12 0.43 -9.63 -2.00
C ILE A 12 -0.55 -10.47 -1.18
N SER A 13 -1.30 -9.86 -0.24
CA SER A 13 -2.28 -10.58 0.59
C SER A 13 -3.34 -11.31 -0.22
N SER A 14 -3.63 -10.84 -1.43
CA SER A 14 -4.67 -11.37 -2.30
C SER A 14 -4.20 -12.49 -3.23
N LEU A 15 -2.90 -12.80 -3.24
CA LEU A 15 -2.37 -13.95 -3.98
C LEU A 15 -2.86 -15.28 -3.39
N PRO A 16 -2.97 -16.34 -4.20
CA PRO A 16 -3.25 -17.68 -3.69
C PRO A 16 -2.20 -18.13 -2.66
N GLY A 17 -2.61 -18.89 -1.67
CA GLY A 17 -1.66 -19.43 -0.69
C GLY A 17 -2.34 -20.33 0.34
N LYS A 18 -1.63 -21.35 0.77
CA LYS A 18 -2.13 -22.36 1.72
C LYS A 18 -2.07 -21.94 3.19
N TYR A 19 -1.46 -20.78 3.49
CA TYR A 19 -1.28 -20.29 4.85
C TYR A 19 -2.21 -19.09 5.19
N GLY A 20 -3.41 -19.09 4.62
CA GLY A 20 -4.48 -18.14 4.93
C GLY A 20 -4.35 -16.74 4.34
N ILE A 21 -3.20 -16.40 3.77
CA ILE A 21 -2.90 -15.11 3.14
C ILE A 21 -1.91 -15.32 2.00
N GLY A 22 -1.90 -14.44 1.01
CA GLY A 22 -0.85 -14.40 0.01
C GLY A 22 0.51 -14.04 0.61
N SER A 23 1.58 -14.57 0.05
CA SER A 23 2.95 -14.46 0.57
C SER A 23 3.96 -14.28 -0.56
N PHE A 24 5.23 -14.11 -0.22
CA PHE A 24 6.34 -14.01 -1.17
C PHE A 24 6.77 -15.37 -1.75
N GLY A 25 5.90 -16.39 -1.64
CA GLY A 25 6.13 -17.74 -2.13
C GLY A 25 5.82 -17.92 -3.61
N GLN A 26 5.69 -19.19 -4.03
CA GLN A 26 5.59 -19.59 -5.44
C GLN A 26 4.49 -18.83 -6.19
N SER A 27 3.33 -18.59 -5.60
CA SER A 27 2.24 -17.86 -6.28
C SER A 27 2.58 -16.42 -6.64
N ALA A 28 3.51 -15.78 -5.92
CA ALA A 28 4.00 -14.46 -6.28
C ALA A 28 4.93 -14.53 -7.51
N TYR A 29 5.77 -15.55 -7.60
CA TYR A 29 6.59 -15.80 -8.80
C TYR A 29 5.72 -16.18 -10.00
N ASP A 30 4.71 -17.03 -9.82
CA ASP A 30 3.74 -17.38 -10.86
C ASP A 30 2.99 -16.17 -11.38
N PHE A 31 2.70 -15.18 -10.49
CA PHE A 31 2.07 -13.93 -10.89
C PHE A 31 3.03 -13.04 -11.71
N VAL A 32 4.31 -12.97 -11.37
CA VAL A 32 5.32 -12.32 -12.22
C VAL A 32 5.35 -12.98 -13.61
N ASP A 33 5.36 -14.31 -13.67
CA ASP A 33 5.35 -15.04 -14.93
C ASP A 33 4.08 -14.80 -15.76
N PHE A 34 2.91 -14.67 -15.11
CA PHE A 34 1.66 -14.24 -15.74
C PHE A 34 1.80 -12.84 -16.38
N LEU A 35 2.40 -11.89 -15.67
CA LEU A 35 2.64 -10.54 -16.21
C LEU A 35 3.60 -10.57 -17.41
N VAL A 36 4.61 -11.42 -17.37
CA VAL A 36 5.56 -11.62 -18.48
C VAL A 36 4.84 -12.19 -19.71
N ARG A 37 4.04 -13.25 -19.54
CA ARG A 37 3.29 -13.89 -20.64
C ARG A 37 2.30 -12.92 -21.26
N THR A 38 1.65 -12.10 -20.46
CA THR A 38 0.68 -11.08 -20.91
C THR A 38 1.32 -9.76 -21.35
N LYS A 39 2.67 -9.68 -21.34
CA LYS A 39 3.48 -8.53 -21.79
C LYS A 39 3.22 -7.26 -21.00
N GLN A 40 2.91 -7.37 -19.71
CA GLN A 40 2.78 -6.24 -18.81
C GLN A 40 4.16 -5.65 -18.46
N ARG A 41 4.17 -4.40 -18.02
CA ARG A 41 5.34 -3.72 -17.47
C ARG A 41 5.26 -3.58 -15.96
N TYR A 42 4.06 -3.36 -15.40
CA TYR A 42 3.89 -2.95 -14.04
C TYR A 42 3.09 -3.96 -13.21
N TRP A 43 3.59 -4.23 -12.02
CA TRP A 43 2.85 -4.86 -10.95
C TRP A 43 2.62 -3.83 -9.84
N GLN A 44 1.38 -3.37 -9.69
CA GLN A 44 1.03 -2.46 -8.59
C GLN A 44 0.55 -3.25 -7.38
N ILE A 45 1.06 -2.87 -6.21
CA ILE A 45 0.70 -3.45 -4.92
C ILE A 45 0.31 -2.34 -3.94
N LEU A 46 -0.39 -2.70 -2.86
CA LEU A 46 -0.70 -1.81 -1.75
C LEU A 46 0.49 -1.75 -0.77
N PRO A 47 0.45 -0.88 0.26
CA PRO A 47 1.56 -0.76 1.21
C PRO A 47 1.94 -2.12 1.83
N LEU A 48 3.23 -2.39 1.90
CA LEU A 48 3.78 -3.62 2.49
C LEU A 48 4.00 -3.52 4.00
N GLY A 49 3.59 -2.41 4.63
CA GLY A 49 3.74 -2.16 6.06
C GLY A 49 2.97 -3.14 6.94
N THR A 50 3.36 -3.18 8.21
CA THR A 50 2.64 -3.95 9.23
C THR A 50 1.21 -3.42 9.36
N THR A 51 0.24 -4.32 9.53
CA THR A 51 -1.14 -3.94 9.80
C THR A 51 -1.39 -3.78 11.29
N SER A 52 -2.23 -2.82 11.67
CA SER A 52 -2.70 -2.61 13.03
C SER A 52 -4.17 -3.02 13.17
N TYR A 53 -4.86 -2.49 14.17
CA TYR A 53 -6.29 -2.70 14.35
C TYR A 53 -7.09 -2.28 13.10
N GLY A 54 -7.94 -3.18 12.60
CA GLY A 54 -8.71 -2.98 11.36
C GLY A 54 -8.03 -3.50 10.09
N ASP A 55 -6.86 -4.14 10.21
CA ASP A 55 -6.14 -4.87 9.15
C ASP A 55 -5.72 -4.01 7.93
N SER A 56 -5.89 -2.69 8.02
CA SER A 56 -5.57 -1.77 6.94
C SER A 56 -4.06 -1.64 6.73
N PRO A 57 -3.57 -1.82 5.50
CA PRO A 57 -2.16 -1.57 5.19
C PRO A 57 -1.78 -0.09 5.26
N TYR A 58 -2.78 0.82 5.33
CA TYR A 58 -2.58 2.27 5.47
C TYR A 58 -2.45 2.72 6.94
N GLN A 59 -2.68 1.81 7.90
CA GLN A 59 -2.51 2.06 9.34
C GLN A 59 -1.41 1.13 9.88
N SER A 60 -0.17 1.49 9.64
CA SER A 60 0.98 0.67 10.01
C SER A 60 1.63 1.15 11.31
N PHE A 61 2.20 0.19 12.06
CA PHE A 61 3.03 0.50 13.25
C PHE A 61 4.38 1.15 12.89
N SER A 62 4.73 1.20 11.62
CA SER A 62 5.96 1.86 11.14
C SER A 62 5.84 2.21 9.66
N ALA A 63 6.39 3.35 9.27
CA ALA A 63 6.55 3.76 7.88
C ALA A 63 7.59 2.93 7.11
N PHE A 64 8.41 2.12 7.80
CA PHE A 64 9.57 1.41 7.25
C PHE A 64 9.45 -0.12 7.34
N ALA A 65 8.81 -0.62 8.40
CA ALA A 65 8.79 -2.05 8.71
C ALA A 65 7.77 -2.82 7.86
N GLY A 66 8.21 -3.87 7.20
CA GLY A 66 7.36 -4.74 6.40
C GLY A 66 6.49 -5.69 7.23
N ASN A 67 5.38 -6.16 6.63
CA ASN A 67 4.42 -7.05 7.25
C ASN A 67 4.89 -8.51 7.22
N THR A 68 5.13 -9.08 8.37
CA THR A 68 5.62 -10.47 8.53
C THR A 68 4.59 -11.52 8.07
N TYR A 69 3.34 -11.15 7.86
CA TYR A 69 2.35 -12.07 7.28
C TYR A 69 2.68 -12.48 5.84
N PHE A 70 3.48 -11.68 5.12
CA PHE A 70 3.90 -12.00 3.76
C PHE A 70 5.11 -12.93 3.67
N ILE A 71 5.78 -13.23 4.81
CA ILE A 71 6.84 -14.23 4.84
C ILE A 71 6.25 -15.60 4.49
N ASP A 72 6.79 -16.23 3.47
CA ASP A 72 6.36 -17.54 3.03
C ASP A 72 7.00 -18.67 3.86
N PHE A 73 6.18 -19.60 4.32
CA PHE A 73 6.66 -20.71 5.16
C PHE A 73 7.31 -21.82 4.36
N ASP A 74 6.93 -22.02 3.09
CA ASP A 74 7.60 -23.03 2.26
C ASP A 74 9.06 -22.65 2.01
N ILE A 75 9.34 -21.36 1.77
CA ILE A 75 10.71 -20.86 1.67
C ILE A 75 11.47 -21.11 2.98
N LEU A 76 10.85 -20.87 4.14
CA LEU A 76 11.48 -21.13 5.44
C LEU A 76 11.71 -22.63 5.67
N ILE A 77 10.86 -23.51 5.11
CA ILE A 77 11.05 -24.97 5.16
C ILE A 77 12.23 -25.37 4.25
N GLU A 78 12.30 -24.84 3.04
CA GLU A 78 13.41 -25.08 2.11
C GLU A 78 14.75 -24.61 2.69
N GLU A 79 14.76 -23.50 3.41
CA GLU A 79 15.94 -22.97 4.10
C GLU A 79 16.26 -23.70 5.42
N GLY A 80 15.46 -24.69 5.83
CA GLY A 80 15.68 -25.45 7.07
C GLY A 80 15.32 -24.70 8.35
N LEU A 81 14.70 -23.53 8.25
CA LEU A 81 14.24 -22.73 9.40
C LEU A 81 12.91 -23.24 9.97
N LEU A 82 12.12 -23.94 9.16
CA LEU A 82 10.92 -24.66 9.55
C LEU A 82 10.98 -26.10 9.01
N ASN A 83 10.06 -26.91 9.45
CA ASN A 83 9.72 -28.19 8.81
C ASN A 83 8.19 -28.31 8.72
N GLU A 84 7.69 -29.23 7.90
CA GLU A 84 6.24 -29.40 7.69
C GLU A 84 5.46 -29.66 9.00
N ALA A 85 6.07 -30.29 9.99
CA ALA A 85 5.44 -30.54 11.28
C ALA A 85 5.20 -29.24 12.09
N ASP A 86 5.97 -28.19 11.84
CA ASP A 86 5.82 -26.92 12.54
C ASP A 86 4.58 -26.14 12.11
N VAL A 87 4.13 -26.33 10.88
CA VAL A 87 2.95 -25.68 10.29
C VAL A 87 1.72 -26.59 10.30
N LYS A 88 1.90 -27.89 10.50
CA LYS A 88 0.84 -28.87 10.48
C LYS A 88 -0.15 -28.64 11.63
N GLY A 89 -1.43 -28.54 11.28
CA GLY A 89 -2.53 -28.38 12.26
C GLY A 89 -2.75 -26.94 12.74
N ALA A 90 -1.98 -25.97 12.23
CA ALA A 90 -2.30 -24.55 12.45
C ALA A 90 -3.54 -24.16 11.65
N ASP A 91 -4.43 -23.37 12.27
CA ASP A 91 -5.65 -22.89 11.63
C ASP A 91 -5.42 -21.50 11.01
N PHE A 92 -5.37 -21.44 9.68
CA PHE A 92 -5.19 -20.21 8.91
C PHE A 92 -6.48 -19.71 8.26
N GLY A 93 -7.64 -20.31 8.58
CA GLY A 93 -8.92 -20.06 7.93
C GLY A 93 -9.25 -21.08 6.85
N ASP A 94 -10.54 -21.27 6.59
CA ASP A 94 -11.06 -22.30 5.69
C ASP A 94 -11.46 -21.77 4.31
N ASP A 95 -11.66 -20.44 4.18
CA ASP A 95 -12.08 -19.82 2.92
C ASP A 95 -10.85 -19.43 2.08
N PRO A 96 -10.59 -20.10 0.93
CA PRO A 96 -9.47 -19.75 0.08
C PRO A 96 -9.60 -18.36 -0.56
N ARG A 97 -10.79 -17.76 -0.55
CA ARG A 97 -11.08 -16.45 -1.13
C ARG A 97 -11.01 -15.29 -0.13
N LYS A 98 -10.78 -15.59 1.14
CA LYS A 98 -10.74 -14.57 2.20
C LYS A 98 -9.58 -14.77 3.15
N VAL A 99 -9.00 -13.68 3.58
CA VAL A 99 -8.06 -13.65 4.70
C VAL A 99 -8.85 -13.61 6.00
N ASP A 100 -8.60 -14.53 6.92
CA ASP A 100 -9.04 -14.48 8.31
C ASP A 100 -7.89 -13.95 9.17
N TYR A 101 -7.85 -12.64 9.37
CA TYR A 101 -6.75 -11.99 10.09
C TYR A 101 -6.64 -12.43 11.55
N ALA A 102 -7.75 -12.76 12.21
CA ALA A 102 -7.73 -13.26 13.59
C ALA A 102 -7.01 -14.60 13.68
N LYS A 103 -7.36 -15.54 12.80
CA LYS A 103 -6.70 -16.85 12.75
C LYS A 103 -5.22 -16.73 12.35
N ILE A 104 -4.90 -15.85 11.40
CA ILE A 104 -3.51 -15.61 10.99
C ILE A 104 -2.69 -15.03 12.14
N PHE A 105 -3.24 -14.09 12.89
CA PHE A 105 -2.57 -13.49 14.04
C PHE A 105 -2.18 -14.57 15.07
N ASP A 106 -3.11 -15.44 15.42
CA ASP A 106 -2.89 -16.50 16.41
C ASP A 106 -1.96 -17.61 15.89
N ALA A 107 -2.13 -18.02 14.63
CA ALA A 107 -1.42 -19.16 14.07
C ALA A 107 0.05 -18.85 13.70
N ARG A 108 0.33 -17.66 13.16
CA ARG A 108 1.65 -17.39 12.57
C ARG A 108 2.73 -17.11 13.61
N ARG A 109 2.38 -16.48 14.74
CA ARG A 109 3.36 -16.08 15.76
C ARG A 109 4.14 -17.28 16.33
N PRO A 110 3.51 -18.37 16.80
CA PRO A 110 4.24 -19.52 17.33
C PRO A 110 5.12 -20.22 16.28
N ILE A 111 4.71 -20.22 15.02
CA ILE A 111 5.49 -20.78 13.91
C ILE A 111 6.74 -19.93 13.66
N MET A 112 6.58 -18.61 13.57
CA MET A 112 7.69 -17.68 13.37
C MET A 112 8.70 -17.71 14.53
N GLU A 113 8.26 -17.91 15.76
CA GLU A 113 9.16 -18.08 16.91
C GLU A 113 10.08 -19.29 16.76
N LYS A 114 9.56 -20.40 16.22
CA LYS A 114 10.40 -21.58 15.91
C LYS A 114 11.41 -21.29 14.80
N ALA A 115 11.00 -20.57 13.76
CA ALA A 115 11.89 -20.18 12.67
C ALA A 115 13.03 -19.28 13.19
N VAL A 116 12.70 -18.27 14.00
CA VAL A 116 13.68 -17.38 14.62
C VAL A 116 14.65 -18.16 15.52
N ALA A 117 14.14 -19.06 16.37
CA ALA A 117 14.96 -19.88 17.25
C ALA A 117 15.95 -20.78 16.51
N ARG A 118 15.59 -21.27 15.30
CA ARG A 118 16.52 -22.04 14.45
C ARG A 118 17.47 -21.13 13.70
N PHE A 119 17.00 -20.00 13.19
CA PHE A 119 17.83 -19.00 12.52
C PHE A 119 19.01 -18.56 13.39
N LEU A 120 18.77 -18.28 14.66
CA LEU A 120 19.81 -17.85 15.61
C LEU A 120 20.85 -18.95 15.95
N LYS A 121 20.66 -20.18 15.50
CA LYS A 121 21.63 -21.27 15.63
C LYS A 121 22.49 -21.47 14.39
N ALA A 122 22.30 -20.67 13.35
CA ALA A 122 23.12 -20.75 12.15
C ALA A 122 24.58 -20.39 12.48
N GLU A 123 25.52 -21.05 11.78
CA GLU A 123 26.95 -20.80 11.96
C GLU A 123 27.39 -19.45 11.39
N ASP A 124 26.66 -18.93 10.39
CA ASP A 124 26.93 -17.64 9.76
C ASP A 124 25.66 -16.75 9.80
N LEU A 125 25.78 -15.61 10.43
CA LEU A 125 24.76 -14.56 10.55
C LEU A 125 25.21 -13.24 9.93
N SER A 126 26.28 -13.24 9.14
CA SER A 126 26.88 -12.00 8.60
C SER A 126 25.93 -11.15 7.78
N ASP A 127 25.08 -11.78 6.96
CA ASP A 127 24.05 -11.07 6.16
C ASP A 127 23.01 -10.40 7.07
N TYR A 128 22.59 -11.09 8.13
CA TYR A 128 21.68 -10.54 9.13
C TYR A 128 22.31 -9.39 9.90
N GLU A 129 23.55 -9.54 10.35
CA GLU A 129 24.30 -8.49 11.07
C GLU A 129 24.46 -7.25 10.19
N SER A 130 24.81 -7.44 8.92
CA SER A 130 24.88 -6.37 7.92
C SER A 130 23.54 -5.69 7.71
N PHE A 131 22.43 -6.45 7.63
CA PHE A 131 21.09 -5.89 7.53
C PHE A 131 20.73 -5.04 8.74
N VAL A 132 21.03 -5.52 9.97
CA VAL A 132 20.77 -4.78 11.21
C VAL A 132 21.55 -3.48 11.22
N GLU A 133 22.83 -3.51 10.87
CA GLU A 133 23.68 -2.31 10.81
C GLU A 133 23.16 -1.29 9.79
N GLN A 134 22.85 -1.72 8.58
CA GLN A 134 22.40 -0.84 7.50
C GLN A 134 21.02 -0.21 7.77
N ASN A 135 20.19 -0.86 8.58
CA ASN A 135 18.81 -0.43 8.86
C ASN A 135 18.63 0.03 10.31
N ALA A 136 19.70 0.19 11.08
CA ALA A 136 19.66 0.47 12.52
C ALA A 136 18.80 1.68 12.87
N ALA A 137 18.76 2.70 12.01
CA ALA A 137 18.03 3.95 12.24
C ALA A 137 16.53 3.74 12.49
N TRP A 138 15.88 2.86 11.73
CA TRP A 138 14.46 2.56 11.89
C TRP A 138 14.21 1.21 12.57
N LEU A 139 15.07 0.21 12.32
CA LEU A 139 14.88 -1.16 12.80
C LEU A 139 14.95 -1.27 14.31
N GLU A 140 15.91 -0.58 14.93
CA GLU A 140 16.07 -0.56 16.39
C GLU A 140 14.86 0.08 17.07
N VAL A 141 14.43 1.23 16.56
CA VAL A 141 13.23 1.94 17.05
C VAL A 141 11.98 1.07 16.92
N PHE A 142 11.81 0.42 15.78
CA PHE A 142 10.68 -0.48 15.55
C PHE A 142 10.70 -1.69 16.49
N ALA A 143 11.86 -2.34 16.66
CA ALA A 143 12.00 -3.50 17.54
C ALA A 143 11.72 -3.13 19.00
N GLU A 144 12.22 -1.99 19.46
CA GLU A 144 11.92 -1.45 20.80
C GLU A 144 10.44 -1.19 20.98
N TYR A 145 9.84 -0.45 20.03
CA TYR A 145 8.42 -0.11 20.07
C TYR A 145 7.55 -1.36 20.16
N MET A 146 7.75 -2.34 19.30
CA MET A 146 6.94 -3.55 19.27
C MET A 146 7.16 -4.43 20.51
N ALA A 147 8.41 -4.58 20.97
CA ALA A 147 8.71 -5.37 22.18
C ALA A 147 8.07 -4.75 23.42
N ILE A 148 8.08 -3.43 23.55
CA ILE A 148 7.47 -2.69 24.67
C ILE A 148 5.96 -2.73 24.57
N LYS A 149 5.40 -2.53 23.37
CA LYS A 149 3.96 -2.62 23.09
C LYS A 149 3.40 -3.99 23.50
N GLU A 150 4.05 -5.08 23.08
CA GLU A 150 3.71 -6.45 23.49
C GLU A 150 3.88 -6.68 25.00
N HIS A 151 4.81 -5.99 25.65
CA HIS A 151 4.99 -6.07 27.09
C HIS A 151 3.85 -5.42 27.89
N PHE A 152 3.21 -4.41 27.29
CA PHE A 152 2.03 -3.73 27.83
C PHE A 152 0.74 -4.16 27.13
N ASP A 153 0.59 -5.46 26.84
CA ASP A 153 -0.62 -6.08 26.31
C ASP A 153 -1.19 -5.37 25.07
N ASN A 154 -0.31 -4.90 24.19
CA ASN A 154 -0.62 -4.17 22.96
C ASN A 154 -1.36 -2.82 23.14
N LEU A 155 -1.31 -2.22 24.33
CA LEU A 155 -1.81 -0.85 24.54
C LEU A 155 -1.14 0.14 23.58
N ALA A 156 -1.84 1.20 23.21
CA ALA A 156 -1.25 2.32 22.49
C ALA A 156 -0.10 2.93 23.31
N TRP A 157 0.96 3.38 22.65
CA TRP A 157 2.16 3.87 23.36
C TRP A 157 1.87 5.05 24.31
N THR A 158 0.88 5.87 23.99
CA THR A 158 0.43 6.97 24.84
C THR A 158 -0.27 6.53 26.12
N GLU A 159 -0.64 5.25 26.20
CA GLU A 159 -1.33 4.62 27.34
C GLU A 159 -0.44 3.68 28.13
N TRP A 160 0.83 3.50 27.73
CA TRP A 160 1.78 2.69 28.51
C TRP A 160 1.91 3.25 29.93
N PRO A 161 1.88 2.42 30.97
CA PRO A 161 1.87 2.89 32.36
C PRO A 161 3.17 3.56 32.78
N ASP A 162 4.30 3.25 32.13
CA ASP A 162 5.61 3.83 32.41
C ASP A 162 5.83 5.11 31.61
N GLU A 163 5.78 6.27 32.29
CA GLU A 163 5.97 7.58 31.66
C GLU A 163 7.40 7.77 31.10
N ALA A 164 8.42 7.24 31.77
CA ALA A 164 9.80 7.37 31.33
C ALA A 164 10.03 6.68 29.98
N ILE A 165 9.40 5.51 29.75
CA ILE A 165 9.50 4.83 28.47
C ILE A 165 8.63 5.50 27.38
N ARG A 166 7.46 6.08 27.73
CA ARG A 166 6.71 6.89 26.78
C ARG A 166 7.52 8.05 26.24
N ARG A 167 8.33 8.68 27.11
CA ARG A 167 9.24 9.79 26.78
C ARG A 167 10.59 9.35 26.23
N ARG A 168 10.79 8.06 26.06
CA ARG A 168 12.08 7.49 25.59
C ARG A 168 13.28 7.93 26.41
N GLU A 169 13.14 8.04 27.74
CA GLU A 169 14.25 8.37 28.62
C GLU A 169 15.37 7.31 28.50
N ALA A 170 16.60 7.75 28.36
CA ALA A 170 17.73 6.87 28.04
C ALA A 170 17.90 5.70 29.04
N ALA A 171 17.75 5.95 30.35
CA ALA A 171 17.83 4.91 31.35
C ALA A 171 16.71 3.88 31.25
N SER A 172 15.48 4.33 30.92
CA SER A 172 14.33 3.45 30.72
C SER A 172 14.53 2.60 29.47
N LEU A 173 14.98 3.19 28.35
CA LEU A 173 15.30 2.43 27.13
C LEU A 173 16.34 1.33 27.41
N VAL A 174 17.41 1.62 28.13
CA VAL A 174 18.43 0.59 28.49
C VAL A 174 17.80 -0.55 29.30
N SER A 175 16.98 -0.22 30.31
CA SER A 175 16.33 -1.24 31.14
C SER A 175 15.36 -2.13 30.32
N TYR A 176 14.57 -1.54 29.42
CA TYR A 176 13.65 -2.32 28.59
C TYR A 176 14.37 -3.15 27.52
N ARG A 177 15.49 -2.65 26.96
CA ARG A 177 16.32 -3.43 26.03
C ARG A 177 16.87 -4.70 26.69
N GLU A 178 17.36 -4.58 27.92
CA GLU A 178 17.84 -5.75 28.67
C GLU A 178 16.69 -6.71 29.02
N LYS A 179 15.58 -6.17 29.52
CA LYS A 179 14.40 -6.96 29.94
C LYS A 179 13.74 -7.70 28.80
N LEU A 180 13.72 -7.12 27.60
CA LEU A 180 12.97 -7.61 26.44
C LEU A 180 13.88 -8.07 25.29
N ALA A 181 15.14 -8.41 25.57
CA ALA A 181 16.14 -8.73 24.56
C ALA A 181 15.68 -9.79 23.53
N ASP A 182 14.98 -10.84 24.00
CA ASP A 182 14.48 -11.89 23.13
C ASP A 182 13.38 -11.37 22.18
N LYS A 183 12.49 -10.49 22.66
CA LYS A 183 11.45 -9.88 21.83
C LYS A 183 12.05 -8.92 20.79
N LEU A 184 13.03 -8.10 21.18
CA LEU A 184 13.74 -7.24 20.22
C LEU A 184 14.40 -8.08 19.13
N THR A 185 15.08 -9.17 19.53
CA THR A 185 15.72 -10.09 18.58
C THR A 185 14.71 -10.72 17.64
N TYR A 186 13.55 -11.15 18.14
CA TYR A 186 12.46 -11.66 17.32
C TYR A 186 12.04 -10.65 16.23
N HIS A 187 11.83 -9.39 16.61
CA HIS A 187 11.42 -8.35 15.66
C HIS A 187 12.51 -8.05 14.62
N ARG A 188 13.79 -7.99 15.02
CA ARG A 188 14.89 -7.79 14.07
C ARG A 188 14.98 -8.94 13.06
N VAL A 189 14.98 -10.19 13.54
CA VAL A 189 15.09 -11.38 12.67
C VAL A 189 13.90 -11.48 11.73
N THR A 190 12.67 -11.26 12.20
CA THR A 190 11.50 -11.34 11.34
C THR A 190 11.48 -10.24 10.26
N LYS A 191 12.02 -9.04 10.54
CA LYS A 191 12.18 -8.02 9.50
C LYS A 191 13.28 -8.41 8.51
N TYR A 192 14.39 -8.96 8.95
CA TYR A 192 15.40 -9.51 8.04
C TYR A 192 14.82 -10.56 7.11
N LEU A 193 14.07 -11.54 7.63
CA LEU A 193 13.44 -12.58 6.81
C LEU A 193 12.42 -12.02 5.81
N PHE A 194 11.65 -11.00 6.22
CA PHE A 194 10.75 -10.27 5.31
C PHE A 194 11.52 -9.64 4.15
N PHE A 195 12.54 -8.83 4.45
CA PHE A 195 13.30 -8.14 3.40
C PHE A 195 14.08 -9.10 2.52
N LYS A 196 14.63 -10.18 3.08
CA LYS A 196 15.30 -11.23 2.32
C LYS A 196 14.39 -11.85 1.26
N GLN A 197 13.18 -12.25 1.62
CA GLN A 197 12.21 -12.83 0.68
C GLN A 197 11.67 -11.79 -0.30
N TRP A 198 11.30 -10.59 0.18
CA TRP A 198 10.77 -9.54 -0.67
C TRP A 198 11.78 -9.06 -1.73
N LEU A 199 13.01 -8.77 -1.33
CA LEU A 199 14.03 -8.30 -2.28
C LEU A 199 14.41 -9.36 -3.29
N ARG A 200 14.36 -10.65 -2.94
CA ARG A 200 14.53 -11.76 -3.88
C ARG A 200 13.39 -11.79 -4.91
N LEU A 201 12.14 -11.63 -4.48
CA LEU A 201 10.99 -11.57 -5.38
C LEU A 201 11.05 -10.32 -6.29
N LYS A 202 11.38 -9.15 -5.72
CA LYS A 202 11.55 -7.91 -6.49
C LYS A 202 12.66 -8.06 -7.54
N ALA A 203 13.79 -8.63 -7.17
CA ALA A 203 14.88 -8.90 -8.12
C ALA A 203 14.41 -9.80 -9.27
N TYR A 204 13.69 -10.88 -8.95
CA TYR A 204 13.09 -11.76 -9.97
C TYR A 204 12.15 -10.99 -10.91
N ALA A 205 11.26 -10.16 -10.38
CA ALA A 205 10.37 -9.32 -11.20
C ALA A 205 11.18 -8.38 -12.12
N ASN A 206 12.20 -7.70 -11.58
CA ASN A 206 13.03 -6.77 -12.35
C ASN A 206 13.87 -7.48 -13.43
N GLU A 207 14.43 -8.67 -13.15
CA GLU A 207 15.14 -9.50 -14.12
C GLU A 207 14.23 -9.92 -15.29
N HIS A 208 12.93 -10.05 -15.02
CA HIS A 208 11.89 -10.31 -16.01
C HIS A 208 11.25 -9.04 -16.56
N HIS A 209 11.87 -7.85 -16.34
CA HIS A 209 11.43 -6.55 -16.83
C HIS A 209 10.05 -6.11 -16.31
N ILE A 210 9.64 -6.59 -15.16
CA ILE A 210 8.46 -6.12 -14.43
C ILE A 210 8.91 -5.15 -13.35
N GLU A 211 8.34 -3.95 -13.35
CA GLU A 211 8.56 -2.92 -12.34
C GLU A 211 7.46 -2.96 -11.28
N ILE A 212 7.86 -2.88 -10.02
CA ILE A 212 6.94 -2.85 -8.88
C ILE A 212 6.50 -1.41 -8.61
N VAL A 213 5.20 -1.17 -8.69
CA VAL A 213 4.58 0.08 -8.24
C VAL A 213 4.08 -0.14 -6.82
N GLY A 214 4.78 0.45 -5.85
CA GLY A 214 4.38 0.44 -4.45
C GLY A 214 3.43 1.59 -4.11
N ASP A 215 2.91 1.56 -2.89
CA ASP A 215 2.00 2.56 -2.37
C ASP A 215 2.49 3.08 -1.02
N MET A 216 2.39 4.37 -0.79
CA MET A 216 2.88 5.04 0.40
C MET A 216 1.81 6.01 0.92
N PRO A 217 1.16 5.70 2.06
CA PRO A 217 0.25 6.64 2.72
C PRO A 217 0.97 7.94 3.06
N ILE A 218 0.34 9.09 2.84
CA ILE A 218 0.93 10.36 3.26
C ILE A 218 1.16 10.37 4.77
N TYR A 219 0.18 9.94 5.56
CA TYR A 219 0.24 9.95 7.02
C TYR A 219 0.75 8.61 7.58
N VAL A 220 1.12 8.65 8.86
CA VAL A 220 1.45 7.48 9.69
C VAL A 220 0.38 7.29 10.76
N ALA A 221 0.30 6.10 11.35
CA ALA A 221 -0.61 5.85 12.46
C ALA A 221 -0.15 6.59 13.73
N ALA A 222 -1.09 7.09 14.53
CA ALA A 222 -0.77 7.73 15.81
C ALA A 222 -0.07 6.75 16.77
N ASP A 223 -0.51 5.49 16.77
CA ASP A 223 0.11 4.40 17.52
C ASP A 223 1.14 3.70 16.63
N SER A 224 2.30 4.34 16.46
CA SER A 224 3.41 3.86 15.65
C SER A 224 4.77 4.17 16.26
N ALA A 225 5.77 3.42 15.84
CA ALA A 225 7.17 3.65 16.19
C ALA A 225 7.64 5.04 15.75
N ASP A 226 7.14 5.53 14.62
CA ASP A 226 7.49 6.82 14.06
C ASP A 226 7.07 7.98 14.99
N VAL A 227 5.81 7.98 15.41
CA VAL A 227 5.29 9.03 16.30
C VAL A 227 5.90 8.92 17.70
N TRP A 228 6.07 7.70 18.23
CA TRP A 228 6.72 7.49 19.52
C TRP A 228 8.18 7.94 19.52
N ALA A 229 8.92 7.71 18.44
CA ALA A 229 10.32 8.08 18.34
C ALA A 229 10.54 9.57 18.14
N GLN A 230 9.67 10.21 17.36
CA GLN A 230 9.86 11.59 16.90
C GLN A 230 8.56 12.42 17.03
N PRO A 231 7.94 12.50 18.22
CA PRO A 231 6.65 13.17 18.40
C PRO A 231 6.69 14.66 18.03
N HIS A 232 7.87 15.28 18.04
CA HIS A 232 8.07 16.69 17.68
C HIS A 232 7.85 16.99 16.18
N PHE A 233 7.78 15.97 15.31
CA PHE A 233 7.41 16.12 13.91
C PHE A 233 5.90 16.05 13.66
N PHE A 234 5.12 15.90 14.73
CA PHE A 234 3.66 15.79 14.65
C PHE A 234 2.99 16.79 15.60
N LYS A 235 1.79 17.23 15.25
CA LYS A 235 0.98 18.11 16.12
C LYS A 235 0.40 17.29 17.28
N THR A 236 1.21 17.08 18.32
CA THR A 236 0.84 16.33 19.51
C THR A 236 0.91 17.19 20.76
N ASP A 237 0.22 16.77 21.82
CA ASP A 237 0.33 17.36 23.15
C ASP A 237 1.60 16.85 23.90
N ALA A 238 1.77 17.30 25.14
CA ALA A 238 2.94 16.94 25.97
C ALA A 238 3.04 15.44 26.32
N VAL A 239 1.95 14.67 26.14
CA VAL A 239 1.90 13.22 26.37
C VAL A 239 1.91 12.41 25.05
N GLY A 240 2.04 13.11 23.92
CA GLY A 240 2.14 12.52 22.61
C GLY A 240 0.81 12.21 21.92
N LYS A 241 -0.32 12.63 22.49
CA LYS A 241 -1.63 12.48 21.84
C LYS A 241 -1.81 13.53 20.76
N PRO A 242 -2.34 13.18 19.58
CA PRO A 242 -2.65 14.17 18.55
C PRO A 242 -3.57 15.30 19.07
N THR A 243 -3.23 16.54 18.77
CA THR A 243 -4.10 17.70 19.03
C THR A 243 -5.07 17.96 17.89
N CYS A 244 -4.72 17.47 16.72
CA CYS A 244 -5.57 17.43 15.53
C CYS A 244 -5.21 16.19 14.71
N VAL A 245 -6.14 15.77 13.87
CA VAL A 245 -6.03 14.56 13.05
C VAL A 245 -6.39 14.85 11.59
N ALA A 246 -5.92 14.00 10.71
CA ALA A 246 -6.21 14.05 9.28
C ALA A 246 -7.61 13.52 8.96
N GLY A 247 -8.17 14.03 7.88
CA GLY A 247 -9.42 13.58 7.30
C GLY A 247 -9.67 14.20 5.93
N CYS A 248 -10.89 14.03 5.43
CA CYS A 248 -11.44 14.75 4.28
C CYS A 248 -12.71 15.52 4.68
N PRO A 249 -12.99 16.67 4.05
CA PRO A 249 -14.23 17.38 4.29
C PRO A 249 -15.45 16.56 3.83
N PRO A 250 -16.66 16.92 4.29
CA PRO A 250 -17.89 16.44 3.70
C PRO A 250 -17.95 16.68 2.19
N ASP A 251 -18.44 15.70 1.45
CA ASP A 251 -18.61 15.73 0.01
C ASP A 251 -19.91 15.01 -0.42
N GLU A 252 -20.11 14.84 -1.73
CA GLU A 252 -21.27 14.14 -2.29
C GLU A 252 -21.33 12.66 -1.90
N PHE A 253 -20.21 12.06 -1.52
CA PHE A 253 -20.08 10.65 -1.14
C PHE A 253 -20.18 10.42 0.37
N SER A 254 -19.90 11.46 1.18
CA SER A 254 -19.93 11.39 2.64
C SER A 254 -20.39 12.71 3.26
N GLU A 255 -21.64 12.75 3.76
CA GLU A 255 -22.21 13.94 4.44
C GLU A 255 -21.41 14.39 5.67
N THR A 256 -20.67 13.48 6.29
CA THR A 256 -19.85 13.75 7.50
C THR A 256 -18.36 13.85 7.20
N GLY A 257 -17.95 13.67 5.94
CA GLY A 257 -16.57 13.54 5.53
C GLY A 257 -15.92 12.26 6.02
N GLN A 258 -14.61 12.15 5.87
CA GLN A 258 -13.84 11.01 6.33
C GLN A 258 -12.90 11.42 7.46
N LEU A 259 -13.02 10.77 8.61
CA LEU A 259 -12.13 10.99 9.76
C LEU A 259 -11.10 9.86 9.82
N TRP A 260 -9.86 10.12 9.40
CA TRP A 260 -8.83 9.08 9.32
C TRP A 260 -8.09 8.83 10.63
N GLY A 261 -8.04 9.85 11.51
CA GLY A 261 -7.43 9.73 12.83
C GLY A 261 -5.90 9.77 12.88
N ASN A 262 -5.23 9.88 11.74
CA ASN A 262 -3.78 10.01 11.67
C ASN A 262 -3.33 11.36 12.21
N PRO A 263 -2.19 11.47 12.92
CA PRO A 263 -1.65 12.73 13.39
C PRO A 263 -1.18 13.59 12.21
N ILE A 264 -1.40 14.88 12.31
CA ILE A 264 -0.91 15.86 11.33
C ILE A 264 0.57 16.14 11.59
N TYR A 265 1.35 16.27 10.52
CA TYR A 265 2.75 16.68 10.60
C TYR A 265 2.90 18.14 11.07
N ASP A 266 3.90 18.42 11.89
CA ASP A 266 4.41 19.76 12.12
C ASP A 266 5.39 20.13 10.99
N TRP A 267 4.83 20.69 9.93
CA TRP A 267 5.61 21.04 8.74
C TRP A 267 6.66 22.11 8.98
N GLU A 268 6.49 22.97 10.03
CA GLU A 268 7.51 23.95 10.40
C GLU A 268 8.72 23.28 11.08
N ALA A 269 8.46 22.28 11.93
CA ALA A 269 9.52 21.49 12.53
C ALA A 269 10.28 20.70 11.48
N MET A 270 9.58 20.08 10.53
CA MET A 270 10.20 19.34 9.43
C MET A 270 10.99 20.23 8.46
N ASP A 271 10.50 21.45 8.15
CA ASP A 271 11.24 22.44 7.33
C ASP A 271 12.57 22.83 7.98
N LYS A 272 12.56 23.07 9.31
CA LYS A 272 13.77 23.38 10.09
C LYS A 272 14.80 22.25 10.10
N ASP A 273 14.34 21.01 10.01
CA ASP A 273 15.15 19.80 9.91
C ASP A 273 15.53 19.46 8.46
N GLY A 274 15.17 20.30 7.49
CA GLY A 274 15.43 20.05 6.07
C GLY A 274 14.67 18.86 5.50
N TYR A 275 13.54 18.49 6.09
CA TYR A 275 12.69 17.35 5.73
C TYR A 275 13.41 15.98 5.79
N ALA A 276 14.41 15.84 6.66
CA ALA A 276 15.25 14.65 6.73
C ALA A 276 14.45 13.35 6.90
N TRP A 277 13.39 13.36 7.72
CA TRP A 277 12.51 12.20 7.90
C TRP A 277 11.80 11.79 6.61
N TRP A 278 11.27 12.76 5.82
CA TRP A 278 10.62 12.48 4.54
C TRP A 278 11.59 12.00 3.47
N ILE A 279 12.80 12.57 3.44
CA ILE A 279 13.87 12.14 2.55
C ILE A 279 14.24 10.68 2.85
N GLU A 280 14.38 10.33 4.14
CA GLU A 280 14.68 8.95 4.55
C GLU A 280 13.52 8.00 4.20
N ARG A 281 12.28 8.39 4.46
CA ARG A 281 11.09 7.58 4.11
C ARG A 281 11.05 7.26 2.61
N LEU A 282 11.30 8.24 1.75
CA LEU A 282 11.36 8.02 0.31
C LEU A 282 12.56 7.18 -0.10
N ARG A 283 13.75 7.42 0.48
CA ARG A 283 14.93 6.61 0.23
C ARG A 283 14.68 5.12 0.52
N GLU A 284 14.11 4.81 1.66
CA GLU A 284 13.79 3.43 2.05
C GLU A 284 12.68 2.83 1.16
N SER A 285 11.66 3.62 0.80
CA SER A 285 10.61 3.16 -0.13
C SER A 285 11.17 2.78 -1.51
N PHE A 286 12.14 3.52 -2.04
CA PHE A 286 12.76 3.19 -3.32
C PHE A 286 13.76 2.03 -3.28
N LYS A 287 14.14 1.53 -2.10
CA LYS A 287 14.82 0.22 -1.99
C LYS A 287 13.87 -0.93 -2.29
N ILE A 288 12.61 -0.81 -1.89
CA ILE A 288 11.62 -1.88 -1.99
C ILE A 288 10.66 -1.76 -3.18
N TYR A 289 10.57 -0.58 -3.81
CA TYR A 289 9.72 -0.33 -4.98
C TYR A 289 10.54 0.30 -6.12
N ASP A 290 10.05 0.20 -7.34
CA ASP A 290 10.64 0.86 -8.52
C ASP A 290 9.93 2.18 -8.84
N ILE A 291 8.65 2.25 -8.49
CA ILE A 291 7.79 3.43 -8.60
C ILE A 291 6.99 3.51 -7.30
N VAL A 292 6.77 4.71 -6.77
CA VAL A 292 5.99 4.94 -5.55
C VAL A 292 4.75 5.76 -5.87
N ARG A 293 3.56 5.22 -5.62
CA ARG A 293 2.34 6.02 -5.56
C ARG A 293 2.29 6.68 -4.19
N ILE A 294 2.23 7.99 -4.15
CA ILE A 294 1.97 8.73 -2.90
C ILE A 294 0.47 8.95 -2.79
N ASP A 295 -0.11 8.34 -1.78
CA ASP A 295 -1.50 8.46 -1.42
C ASP A 295 -1.81 9.85 -0.86
N HIS A 296 -2.98 10.41 -1.22
CA HIS A 296 -3.44 11.73 -0.82
C HIS A 296 -2.43 12.87 -1.09
N PHE A 297 -1.87 12.92 -2.29
CA PHE A 297 -0.84 13.90 -2.68
C PHE A 297 -1.26 15.36 -2.46
N ARG A 298 -2.56 15.67 -2.58
CA ARG A 298 -3.06 17.02 -2.33
C ARG A 298 -2.72 17.53 -0.92
N GLY A 299 -2.54 16.66 0.06
CA GLY A 299 -2.18 16.98 1.43
C GLY A 299 -0.86 17.75 1.57
N PHE A 300 0.01 17.71 0.57
CA PHE A 300 1.24 18.51 0.54
C PHE A 300 0.98 19.98 0.16
N GLU A 301 -0.06 20.27 -0.60
CA GLU A 301 -0.49 21.64 -0.89
C GLU A 301 -1.35 22.18 0.24
N SER A 302 -2.44 21.49 0.57
CA SER A 302 -3.29 21.76 1.72
C SER A 302 -3.98 20.47 2.19
N TYR A 303 -4.06 20.33 3.49
CA TYR A 303 -4.65 19.18 4.16
C TYR A 303 -5.85 19.60 5.02
N TRP A 304 -6.78 18.67 5.21
CA TRP A 304 -7.93 18.86 6.06
C TRP A 304 -7.58 18.50 7.50
N GLU A 305 -7.51 19.51 8.37
CA GLU A 305 -7.17 19.39 9.78
C GLU A 305 -8.43 19.36 10.63
N VAL A 306 -8.66 18.28 11.35
CA VAL A 306 -9.82 18.08 12.23
C VAL A 306 -9.35 18.10 13.68
N PRO A 307 -10.02 18.88 14.59
CA PRO A 307 -9.68 18.85 16.00
C PRO A 307 -9.77 17.41 16.57
N ALA A 308 -8.77 17.01 17.38
CA ALA A 308 -8.80 15.69 17.99
C ALA A 308 -10.03 15.52 18.89
N GLY A 309 -10.63 14.32 18.87
CA GLY A 309 -11.86 14.01 19.61
C GLY A 309 -13.16 14.44 18.92
N SER A 310 -13.08 15.00 17.68
CA SER A 310 -14.27 15.22 16.86
C SER A 310 -14.95 13.90 16.48
N GLU A 311 -16.28 13.87 16.48
CA GLU A 311 -17.05 12.70 16.07
C GLU A 311 -17.07 12.52 14.55
N THR A 312 -16.96 13.61 13.81
CA THR A 312 -16.97 13.64 12.34
C THR A 312 -15.89 14.60 11.80
N SER A 313 -15.63 14.50 10.52
CA SER A 313 -14.67 15.38 9.82
C SER A 313 -15.23 16.77 9.52
N ALA A 314 -16.53 17.02 9.70
CA ALA A 314 -17.19 18.27 9.33
C ALA A 314 -16.66 19.51 10.05
N SER A 315 -16.08 19.35 11.26
CA SER A 315 -15.49 20.45 12.05
C SER A 315 -14.08 20.87 11.62
N GLY A 316 -13.55 20.26 10.56
CA GLY A 316 -12.20 20.53 10.08
C GLY A 316 -12.05 21.86 9.34
N LYS A 317 -10.83 22.12 8.93
CA LYS A 317 -10.45 23.28 8.11
C LYS A 317 -9.29 22.94 7.20
N TRP A 318 -9.19 23.63 6.07
CA TRP A 318 -8.03 23.54 5.19
C TRP A 318 -6.84 24.31 5.79
N VAL A 319 -5.67 23.65 5.81
CA VAL A 319 -4.40 24.22 6.28
C VAL A 319 -3.33 23.94 5.21
N LYS A 320 -2.49 24.95 4.93
CA LYS A 320 -1.40 24.83 3.95
C LYS A 320 -0.36 23.80 4.39
N GLY A 321 0.03 22.97 3.45
CA GLY A 321 1.13 22.01 3.58
C GLY A 321 2.50 22.61 3.24
N PRO A 322 3.54 21.76 3.11
CA PRO A 322 4.91 22.19 2.79
C PRO A 322 5.08 22.64 1.34
N ASP A 323 4.11 22.37 0.47
CA ASP A 323 4.12 22.68 -0.96
C ASP A 323 5.38 22.13 -1.64
N TYR A 324 5.87 22.80 -2.66
CA TYR A 324 7.03 22.39 -3.45
C TYR A 324 8.36 22.35 -2.66
N LYS A 325 8.43 23.01 -1.49
CA LYS A 325 9.64 23.01 -0.65
C LYS A 325 10.10 21.60 -0.30
N LEU A 326 9.19 20.73 0.12
CA LEU A 326 9.50 19.34 0.40
C LEU A 326 10.08 18.63 -0.83
N PHE A 327 9.43 18.75 -1.97
CA PHE A 327 9.87 18.07 -3.20
C PHE A 327 11.18 18.64 -3.75
N ALA A 328 11.46 19.92 -3.53
CA ALA A 328 12.76 20.50 -3.85
C ALA A 328 13.88 19.89 -2.98
N ALA A 329 13.68 19.75 -1.67
CA ALA A 329 14.62 19.11 -0.76
C ALA A 329 14.82 17.63 -1.10
N VAL A 330 13.74 16.91 -1.40
CA VAL A 330 13.80 15.51 -1.85
C VAL A 330 14.61 15.37 -3.13
N LYS A 331 14.36 16.23 -4.12
CA LYS A 331 15.08 16.22 -5.41
C LYS A 331 16.57 16.54 -5.23
N GLU A 332 16.91 17.48 -4.36
CA GLU A 332 18.29 17.81 -4.03
C GLU A 332 19.01 16.62 -3.38
N ALA A 333 18.35 15.90 -2.48
CA ALA A 333 18.94 14.80 -1.73
C ALA A 333 19.00 13.46 -2.49
N LEU A 334 17.98 13.16 -3.31
CA LEU A 334 17.77 11.84 -3.92
C LEU A 334 17.74 11.86 -5.46
N GLY A 335 17.76 13.04 -6.09
CA GLY A 335 17.60 13.17 -7.52
C GLY A 335 16.15 13.04 -7.98
N ASP A 336 15.95 12.73 -9.28
CA ASP A 336 14.62 12.50 -9.84
C ASP A 336 14.11 11.11 -9.45
N LEU A 337 12.90 11.07 -8.88
CA LEU A 337 12.24 9.85 -8.42
C LEU A 337 11.02 9.53 -9.28
N ASN A 338 10.74 8.25 -9.45
CA ASN A 338 9.54 7.76 -10.14
C ASN A 338 8.34 7.74 -9.19
N ILE A 339 7.66 8.87 -9.05
CA ILE A 339 6.50 9.04 -8.19
C ILE A 339 5.24 9.18 -9.02
N ILE A 340 4.13 8.57 -8.57
CA ILE A 340 2.76 8.80 -9.03
C ILE A 340 2.06 9.59 -7.92
N ALA A 341 1.45 10.71 -8.27
CA ALA A 341 0.66 11.50 -7.33
C ALA A 341 -0.80 11.02 -7.35
N GLU A 342 -1.31 10.57 -6.21
CA GLU A 342 -2.76 10.37 -6.08
C GLU A 342 -3.41 11.74 -5.88
N ASP A 343 -4.03 12.24 -6.94
CA ASP A 343 -4.65 13.55 -7.07
C ASP A 343 -6.15 13.42 -7.32
N LEU A 344 -6.80 12.59 -6.52
CA LEU A 344 -8.25 12.37 -6.57
C LEU A 344 -9.00 13.28 -5.57
N GLY A 345 -10.31 13.42 -5.74
CA GLY A 345 -11.17 14.22 -4.86
C GLY A 345 -11.13 15.73 -5.16
N PHE A 346 -11.13 16.56 -4.12
CA PHE A 346 -11.16 18.01 -4.27
C PHE A 346 -9.89 18.57 -4.90
N MET A 347 -9.91 18.83 -6.19
CA MET A 347 -8.81 19.41 -6.92
C MET A 347 -8.97 20.92 -7.06
N THR A 348 -7.95 21.69 -6.65
CA THR A 348 -7.84 23.12 -6.89
C THR A 348 -6.70 23.42 -7.85
N ASP A 349 -6.69 24.63 -8.43
CA ASP A 349 -5.63 25.05 -9.36
C ASP A 349 -4.24 24.95 -8.71
N GLU A 350 -4.13 25.25 -7.40
CA GLU A 350 -2.87 25.18 -6.67
C GLU A 350 -2.36 23.73 -6.50
N VAL A 351 -3.25 22.76 -6.31
CA VAL A 351 -2.88 21.33 -6.25
C VAL A 351 -2.40 20.85 -7.62
N ILE A 352 -3.09 21.28 -8.67
CA ILE A 352 -2.70 20.97 -10.06
C ILE A 352 -1.32 21.58 -10.36
N GLU A 353 -1.10 22.87 -9.99
CA GLU A 353 0.18 23.54 -10.16
C GLU A 353 1.31 22.82 -9.41
N LEU A 354 1.09 22.42 -8.15
CA LEU A 354 2.06 21.67 -7.38
C LEU A 354 2.44 20.38 -8.10
N ARG A 355 1.47 19.57 -8.54
CA ARG A 355 1.72 18.34 -9.28
C ARG A 355 2.50 18.59 -10.58
N GLU A 356 2.12 19.61 -11.35
CA GLU A 356 2.81 19.97 -12.59
C GLU A 356 4.26 20.41 -12.36
N ARG A 357 4.52 21.18 -11.31
CA ARG A 357 5.88 21.57 -10.91
C ARG A 357 6.76 20.40 -10.53
N THR A 358 6.21 19.35 -9.90
CA THR A 358 6.94 18.12 -9.60
C THR A 358 7.18 17.27 -10.83
N GLY A 359 6.36 17.41 -11.87
CA GLY A 359 6.37 16.56 -13.05
C GLY A 359 5.78 15.17 -12.83
N PHE A 360 5.19 14.91 -11.68
CA PHE A 360 4.58 13.62 -11.35
C PHE A 360 3.30 13.39 -12.17
N PRO A 361 3.08 12.17 -12.69
CA PRO A 361 1.79 11.80 -13.26
C PRO A 361 0.71 11.76 -12.19
N GLY A 362 -0.45 12.30 -12.51
CA GLY A 362 -1.66 12.13 -11.71
C GLY A 362 -2.42 10.86 -12.08
N MET A 363 -3.47 10.55 -11.34
CA MET A 363 -4.34 9.41 -11.54
C MET A 363 -5.64 9.82 -12.24
N LYS A 364 -6.24 8.88 -12.98
CA LYS A 364 -7.56 8.98 -13.60
C LYS A 364 -8.32 7.69 -13.37
N ILE A 365 -9.53 7.81 -12.84
CA ILE A 365 -10.38 6.67 -12.48
C ILE A 365 -11.57 6.61 -13.42
N LEU A 366 -11.63 5.59 -14.26
CA LEU A 366 -12.67 5.50 -15.29
C LEU A 366 -14.09 5.42 -14.71
N GLN A 367 -14.29 4.81 -13.55
CA GLN A 367 -15.60 4.82 -12.87
C GLN A 367 -16.12 6.23 -12.60
N PHE A 368 -15.25 7.22 -12.38
CA PHE A 368 -15.62 8.62 -12.15
C PHE A 368 -15.90 9.41 -13.44
N ALA A 369 -15.65 8.81 -14.59
CA ALA A 369 -15.83 9.47 -15.89
C ALA A 369 -17.29 9.54 -16.36
N PHE A 370 -18.21 8.84 -15.71
CA PHE A 370 -19.56 8.63 -16.23
C PHE A 370 -20.64 9.40 -15.45
N ASN A 371 -20.56 10.71 -15.52
CA ASN A 371 -21.69 11.58 -15.13
C ASN A 371 -22.43 12.03 -16.39
N PRO A 372 -23.71 11.67 -16.59
CA PRO A 372 -24.45 12.07 -17.81
C PRO A 372 -24.73 13.58 -17.88
N ASP A 373 -24.67 14.29 -16.77
CA ASP A 373 -25.05 15.70 -16.66
C ASP A 373 -23.84 16.64 -16.63
N ASP A 374 -22.61 16.12 -16.41
CA ASP A 374 -21.43 16.95 -16.31
C ASP A 374 -20.19 16.27 -16.90
N GLU A 375 -19.21 17.10 -17.34
CA GLU A 375 -17.95 16.61 -17.91
C GLU A 375 -16.96 16.30 -16.79
N SER A 376 -16.59 15.03 -16.66
CA SER A 376 -15.58 14.61 -15.67
C SER A 376 -14.15 14.74 -16.19
N ILE A 377 -13.27 15.28 -15.36
CA ILE A 377 -11.82 15.34 -15.62
C ILE A 377 -11.16 13.96 -15.71
N ASP A 378 -11.86 12.91 -15.28
CA ASP A 378 -11.41 11.51 -15.38
C ASP A 378 -11.74 10.89 -16.76
N SER A 379 -12.43 11.62 -17.62
CA SER A 379 -12.75 11.17 -18.95
C SER A 379 -11.49 10.88 -19.77
N PRO A 380 -11.38 9.70 -20.42
CA PRO A 380 -10.19 9.32 -21.18
C PRO A 380 -9.78 10.30 -22.29
N HIS A 381 -10.72 11.02 -22.86
CA HIS A 381 -10.46 12.02 -23.92
C HIS A 381 -9.86 13.34 -23.38
N LEU A 382 -9.99 13.60 -22.06
CA LEU A 382 -9.39 14.75 -21.38
C LEU A 382 -8.06 14.39 -20.68
N ALA A 383 -7.73 13.10 -20.56
CA ALA A 383 -6.55 12.68 -19.85
C ALA A 383 -5.26 13.14 -20.54
N PRO A 384 -4.30 13.75 -19.81
CA PRO A 384 -2.97 14.04 -20.36
C PRO A 384 -2.17 12.75 -20.55
N ASN A 385 -1.16 12.77 -21.46
CA ASN A 385 -0.27 11.61 -21.58
C ASN A 385 0.47 11.29 -20.27
N ASN A 386 0.85 12.32 -19.49
CA ASN A 386 1.50 12.15 -18.19
C ASN A 386 0.48 11.85 -17.09
N SER A 387 -0.22 10.73 -17.22
CA SER A 387 -1.19 10.23 -16.24
C SER A 387 -1.23 8.71 -16.20
N VAL A 388 -1.80 8.17 -15.14
CA VAL A 388 -2.11 6.75 -14.97
C VAL A 388 -3.62 6.58 -15.01
N MET A 389 -4.12 5.72 -15.90
CA MET A 389 -5.55 5.44 -16.05
C MET A 389 -5.89 4.10 -15.42
N TYR A 390 -6.89 4.09 -14.55
CA TYR A 390 -7.41 2.91 -13.86
C TYR A 390 -8.87 2.65 -14.26
N THR A 391 -9.32 1.39 -14.15
CA THR A 391 -10.77 1.10 -14.12
C THR A 391 -11.39 1.58 -12.82
N GLY A 392 -10.77 1.27 -11.72
CA GLY A 392 -10.97 1.63 -10.34
C GLY A 392 -9.72 1.28 -9.55
N THR A 393 -9.64 1.69 -8.29
CA THR A 393 -8.56 1.33 -7.35
C THR A 393 -9.06 0.32 -6.32
N HIS A 394 -8.26 0.05 -5.29
CA HIS A 394 -8.65 -0.76 -4.14
C HIS A 394 -9.77 -0.13 -3.28
N ASP A 395 -9.99 1.19 -3.38
CA ASP A 395 -11.04 1.92 -2.66
C ASP A 395 -12.39 1.93 -3.42
N ASN A 396 -12.33 1.74 -4.74
CA ASN A 396 -13.53 1.64 -5.55
C ASN A 396 -14.14 0.23 -5.45
N ASN A 397 -15.41 0.10 -5.80
CA ASN A 397 -15.99 -1.19 -6.08
C ASN A 397 -15.34 -1.81 -7.33
N THR A 398 -15.44 -3.12 -7.49
CA THR A 398 -15.15 -3.74 -8.79
C THR A 398 -16.03 -3.12 -9.87
N VAL A 399 -15.57 -3.11 -11.11
CA VAL A 399 -16.38 -2.56 -12.23
C VAL A 399 -17.75 -3.21 -12.31
N LEU A 400 -17.81 -4.53 -12.13
CA LEU A 400 -19.10 -5.25 -12.19
C LEU A 400 -20.01 -4.93 -11.00
N GLY A 401 -19.43 -4.79 -9.80
CA GLY A 401 -20.16 -4.37 -8.61
C GLY A 401 -20.67 -2.93 -8.74
N TRP A 402 -19.79 -2.00 -9.13
CA TRP A 402 -20.15 -0.60 -9.41
C TRP A 402 -21.32 -0.50 -10.41
N TYR A 403 -21.24 -1.24 -11.53
CA TYR A 403 -22.28 -1.23 -12.54
C TYR A 403 -23.64 -1.77 -12.05
N LYS A 404 -23.62 -2.82 -11.20
CA LYS A 404 -24.84 -3.45 -10.69
C LYS A 404 -25.47 -2.67 -9.54
N ASP A 405 -24.63 -2.19 -8.61
CA ASP A 405 -25.06 -1.82 -7.27
C ASP A 405 -25.00 -0.31 -6.99
N GLU A 406 -24.16 0.47 -7.73
CA GLU A 406 -23.86 1.86 -7.36
C GLU A 406 -24.37 2.91 -8.35
N ILE A 407 -24.67 2.55 -9.61
CA ILE A 407 -25.08 3.51 -10.64
C ILE A 407 -26.51 3.28 -11.12
N ASP A 408 -27.13 4.37 -11.56
CA ASP A 408 -28.45 4.39 -12.13
C ASP A 408 -28.49 4.01 -13.63
N ASP A 409 -29.67 3.94 -14.20
CA ASP A 409 -29.85 3.58 -15.62
C ASP A 409 -29.33 4.64 -16.58
N ALA A 410 -29.35 5.92 -16.21
CA ALA A 410 -28.84 7.02 -17.04
C ALA A 410 -27.31 6.91 -17.17
N THR A 411 -26.63 6.67 -16.06
CA THR A 411 -25.17 6.44 -16.00
C THR A 411 -24.80 5.16 -16.76
N ARG A 412 -25.57 4.06 -16.63
CA ARG A 412 -25.34 2.81 -17.39
C ARG A 412 -25.44 3.05 -18.90
N GLN A 413 -26.44 3.82 -19.33
CA GLN A 413 -26.64 4.18 -20.73
C GLN A 413 -25.50 5.04 -21.25
N TYR A 414 -25.12 6.07 -20.50
CA TYR A 414 -24.00 6.95 -20.86
C TYR A 414 -22.69 6.18 -20.97
N MET A 415 -22.36 5.34 -19.96
CA MET A 415 -21.20 4.46 -19.99
C MET A 415 -21.18 3.56 -21.23
N ALA A 416 -22.31 2.91 -21.56
CA ALA A 416 -22.40 2.02 -22.71
C ALA A 416 -22.18 2.77 -24.04
N GLN A 417 -22.72 4.00 -24.16
CA GLN A 417 -22.50 4.87 -25.33
C GLN A 417 -21.06 5.33 -25.42
N TYR A 418 -20.50 5.86 -24.32
CA TYR A 418 -19.14 6.38 -24.29
C TYR A 418 -18.10 5.30 -24.62
N THR A 419 -18.23 4.13 -24.01
CA THR A 419 -17.31 3.00 -24.25
C THR A 419 -17.59 2.30 -25.57
N ASN A 420 -18.69 2.61 -26.27
CA ASN A 420 -19.16 1.88 -27.44
C ASN A 420 -19.29 0.37 -27.19
N ARG A 421 -19.82 0.03 -25.99
CA ARG A 421 -19.97 -1.36 -25.54
C ARG A 421 -20.92 -2.12 -26.48
N LYS A 422 -20.52 -3.31 -26.88
CA LYS A 422 -21.33 -4.21 -27.70
C LYS A 422 -22.20 -5.11 -26.82
N GLU A 423 -23.32 -5.60 -27.35
CA GLU A 423 -24.24 -6.48 -26.60
C GLU A 423 -23.60 -7.76 -26.10
N TYR A 424 -22.61 -8.28 -26.84
CA TYR A 424 -21.86 -9.48 -26.46
C TYR A 424 -20.65 -9.20 -25.56
N GLU A 425 -20.33 -7.94 -25.31
CA GLU A 425 -19.17 -7.51 -24.49
C GLU A 425 -19.60 -7.33 -23.03
N THR A 426 -18.86 -7.92 -22.11
CA THR A 426 -19.08 -7.70 -20.67
C THR A 426 -18.76 -6.26 -20.29
N VAL A 427 -19.32 -5.79 -19.17
CA VAL A 427 -19.03 -4.43 -18.67
C VAL A 427 -17.55 -4.29 -18.26
N PRO A 428 -16.95 -5.23 -17.50
CA PRO A 428 -15.54 -5.14 -17.17
C PRO A 428 -14.64 -5.10 -18.42
N HIS A 429 -14.90 -5.93 -19.42
CA HIS A 429 -14.11 -5.93 -20.65
C HIS A 429 -14.22 -4.58 -21.41
N ALA A 430 -15.40 -3.97 -21.51
CA ALA A 430 -15.56 -2.66 -22.13
C ALA A 430 -14.77 -1.56 -21.40
N MET A 431 -14.77 -1.58 -20.06
CA MET A 431 -14.01 -0.66 -19.23
C MET A 431 -12.51 -0.87 -19.38
N LEU A 432 -12.05 -2.12 -19.30
CA LEU A 432 -10.63 -2.48 -19.52
C LEU A 432 -10.17 -2.02 -20.92
N ARG A 433 -10.93 -2.32 -21.95
CA ARG A 433 -10.65 -1.86 -23.31
C ARG A 433 -10.52 -0.34 -23.38
N THR A 434 -11.36 0.39 -22.67
CA THR A 434 -11.36 1.86 -22.67
C THR A 434 -10.10 2.43 -22.01
N ILE A 435 -9.67 1.91 -20.86
CA ILE A 435 -8.41 2.35 -20.23
C ILE A 435 -7.19 2.00 -21.09
N PHE A 436 -7.18 0.83 -21.73
CA PHE A 436 -6.10 0.45 -22.64
C PHE A 436 -6.04 1.31 -23.90
N ALA A 437 -7.18 1.80 -24.38
CA ALA A 437 -7.26 2.73 -25.50
C ALA A 437 -6.81 4.16 -25.16
N SER A 438 -6.84 4.56 -23.89
CA SER A 438 -6.53 5.93 -23.44
C SER A 438 -5.15 6.41 -23.88
N VAL A 439 -4.92 7.72 -23.81
CA VAL A 439 -3.62 8.36 -24.12
C VAL A 439 -2.65 8.33 -22.92
N SER A 440 -3.13 8.01 -21.73
CA SER A 440 -2.32 7.89 -20.52
C SER A 440 -1.12 6.97 -20.75
N PHE A 441 0.06 7.34 -20.28
CA PHE A 441 1.26 6.51 -20.51
C PHE A 441 1.18 5.17 -19.75
N MET A 442 0.47 5.12 -18.64
CA MET A 442 0.25 3.92 -17.86
C MET A 442 -1.25 3.59 -17.78
N ALA A 443 -1.62 2.34 -17.99
CA ALA A 443 -2.96 1.83 -17.74
C ALA A 443 -2.86 0.65 -16.79
N ILE A 444 -3.56 0.72 -15.66
CA ILE A 444 -3.55 -0.30 -14.61
C ILE A 444 -4.95 -0.90 -14.48
N ALA A 445 -5.05 -2.21 -14.67
CA ALA A 445 -6.26 -2.98 -14.40
C ALA A 445 -6.20 -3.58 -13.00
N THR A 446 -7.31 -3.58 -12.25
CA THR A 446 -7.39 -4.42 -11.05
C THR A 446 -7.53 -5.88 -11.44
N MET A 447 -6.96 -6.79 -10.64
CA MET A 447 -7.11 -8.22 -10.92
C MET A 447 -8.59 -8.66 -10.84
N GLN A 448 -9.36 -8.05 -9.95
CA GLN A 448 -10.79 -8.32 -9.81
C GLN A 448 -11.58 -8.00 -11.09
N ASP A 449 -11.23 -6.90 -11.77
CA ASP A 449 -11.89 -6.52 -13.02
C ASP A 449 -11.48 -7.42 -14.19
N LEU A 450 -10.22 -7.89 -14.22
CA LEU A 450 -9.76 -8.91 -15.17
C LEU A 450 -10.48 -10.25 -14.98
N LEU A 451 -10.84 -10.58 -13.74
CA LEU A 451 -11.61 -11.78 -13.39
C LEU A 451 -13.12 -11.58 -13.46
N GLU A 452 -13.58 -10.38 -13.82
CA GLU A 452 -15.00 -10.00 -13.92
C GLU A 452 -15.81 -10.26 -12.61
N LEU A 453 -15.17 -10.05 -11.46
CA LEU A 453 -15.77 -10.29 -10.15
C LEU A 453 -16.66 -9.11 -9.72
N ASP A 454 -17.73 -9.43 -8.95
CA ASP A 454 -18.66 -8.45 -8.41
C ASP A 454 -18.24 -7.88 -7.04
N SER A 455 -19.14 -7.15 -6.38
CA SER A 455 -18.91 -6.46 -5.10
C SER A 455 -18.35 -7.35 -3.99
N ALA A 456 -18.55 -8.67 -4.06
CA ALA A 456 -17.99 -9.60 -3.06
C ALA A 456 -16.44 -9.65 -3.08
N ALA A 457 -15.83 -9.22 -4.17
CA ALA A 457 -14.38 -9.12 -4.33
C ALA A 457 -13.82 -7.71 -4.09
N ARG A 458 -14.65 -6.76 -3.65
CA ARG A 458 -14.18 -5.40 -3.30
C ARG A 458 -13.15 -5.47 -2.19
N MET A 459 -12.07 -4.71 -2.34
CA MET A 459 -10.93 -4.75 -1.41
C MET A 459 -11.19 -3.90 -0.17
N ASN A 460 -11.68 -2.68 -0.36
CA ASN A 460 -11.90 -1.72 0.71
C ASN A 460 -13.20 -0.93 0.53
N TYR A 461 -13.88 -0.72 1.66
CA TYR A 461 -14.96 0.25 1.80
C TYR A 461 -14.44 1.41 2.64
N PRO A 462 -14.07 2.56 2.04
CA PRO A 462 -13.55 3.70 2.77
C PRO A 462 -14.45 4.10 3.96
N SER A 463 -13.84 4.59 5.03
CA SER A 463 -14.54 4.99 6.27
C SER A 463 -15.24 3.86 7.04
N THR A 464 -14.95 2.60 6.74
CA THR A 464 -15.47 1.45 7.52
C THR A 464 -14.34 0.69 8.22
N ILE A 465 -14.64 0.06 9.33
CA ILE A 465 -13.72 -0.78 10.11
C ILE A 465 -14.21 -2.22 10.07
N GLY A 466 -13.27 -3.14 9.72
CA GLY A 466 -13.54 -4.57 9.62
C GLY A 466 -14.16 -5.00 8.29
N GLY A 467 -13.90 -6.23 7.88
CA GLY A 467 -14.38 -6.83 6.64
C GLY A 467 -13.65 -6.39 5.37
N ASN A 468 -12.73 -5.43 5.47
CA ASN A 468 -11.90 -4.94 4.37
C ASN A 468 -10.60 -5.77 4.24
N TRP A 469 -9.90 -5.64 3.12
CA TRP A 469 -8.56 -6.20 2.86
C TRP A 469 -8.51 -7.73 2.85
N THR A 470 -9.68 -8.38 2.75
CA THR A 470 -9.80 -9.83 2.91
C THR A 470 -9.80 -10.61 1.61
N TRP A 471 -10.14 -9.99 0.48
CA TRP A 471 -10.28 -10.70 -0.79
C TRP A 471 -8.99 -11.39 -1.25
N ARG A 472 -9.16 -12.62 -1.74
CA ARG A 472 -8.08 -13.42 -2.33
C ARG A 472 -8.51 -14.08 -3.62
N MET A 473 -7.57 -14.15 -4.56
CA MET A 473 -7.68 -14.96 -5.78
C MET A 473 -7.37 -16.42 -5.48
N THR A 474 -7.98 -17.35 -6.21
CA THR A 474 -7.57 -18.77 -6.23
C THR A 474 -6.56 -19.05 -7.34
N ALA A 475 -5.80 -20.14 -7.23
CA ALA A 475 -4.75 -20.44 -8.22
C ALA A 475 -5.34 -20.76 -9.61
N GLU A 476 -6.54 -21.31 -9.68
CA GLU A 476 -7.22 -21.67 -10.92
C GLU A 476 -7.69 -20.44 -11.72
N GLU A 477 -7.75 -19.27 -11.10
CA GLU A 477 -8.16 -18.03 -11.75
C GLU A 477 -7.07 -17.44 -12.65
N LEU A 478 -5.80 -17.76 -12.43
CA LEU A 478 -4.72 -17.49 -13.39
C LEU A 478 -4.75 -18.50 -14.54
N ASN A 479 -5.73 -18.43 -15.39
CA ASN A 479 -5.97 -19.38 -16.46
C ASN A 479 -5.73 -18.80 -17.86
N PRO A 480 -5.64 -19.65 -18.91
CA PRO A 480 -5.37 -19.19 -20.28
C PRO A 480 -6.37 -18.21 -20.87
N ILE A 481 -7.61 -18.16 -20.36
CA ILE A 481 -8.64 -17.23 -20.84
C ILE A 481 -8.27 -15.81 -20.40
N VAL A 482 -8.03 -15.60 -19.11
CA VAL A 482 -7.62 -14.31 -18.53
C VAL A 482 -6.30 -13.84 -19.15
N GLU A 483 -5.32 -14.77 -19.32
CA GLU A 483 -4.07 -14.47 -20.02
C GLU A 483 -4.31 -14.00 -21.46
N GLY A 484 -5.14 -14.72 -22.20
CA GLY A 484 -5.47 -14.41 -23.60
C GLY A 484 -6.14 -13.05 -23.76
N GLU A 485 -7.08 -12.71 -22.88
CA GLU A 485 -7.78 -11.43 -22.87
C GLU A 485 -6.86 -10.26 -22.58
N LEU A 486 -6.06 -10.35 -21.49
CA LEU A 486 -5.12 -9.31 -21.11
C LEU A 486 -4.04 -9.12 -22.20
N TYR A 487 -3.49 -10.22 -22.74
CA TYR A 487 -2.53 -10.16 -23.84
C TYR A 487 -3.14 -9.49 -25.08
N SER A 488 -4.39 -9.83 -25.44
CA SER A 488 -5.10 -9.26 -26.58
C SER A 488 -5.29 -7.75 -26.45
N LEU A 489 -5.74 -7.27 -25.29
CA LEU A 489 -5.87 -5.84 -24.99
C LEU A 489 -4.53 -5.13 -25.09
N THR A 490 -3.49 -5.69 -24.45
CA THR A 490 -2.14 -5.14 -24.42
C THR A 490 -1.56 -4.99 -25.84
N LYS A 491 -1.73 -6.02 -26.67
CA LYS A 491 -1.27 -6.05 -28.07
C LYS A 491 -2.04 -5.07 -28.94
N THR A 492 -3.38 -5.10 -28.88
CA THR A 492 -4.28 -4.27 -29.70
C THR A 492 -4.00 -2.79 -29.49
N TYR A 493 -3.84 -2.37 -28.23
CA TYR A 493 -3.63 -0.96 -27.89
C TYR A 493 -2.16 -0.54 -27.77
N ARG A 494 -1.23 -1.40 -28.22
CA ARG A 494 0.21 -1.11 -28.27
C ARG A 494 0.80 -0.72 -26.92
N ARG A 495 0.41 -1.44 -25.84
CA ARG A 495 0.91 -1.25 -24.47
C ARG A 495 1.91 -2.33 -24.03
N MET A 496 2.37 -3.16 -24.98
CA MET A 496 3.31 -4.23 -24.66
C MET A 496 4.61 -3.71 -24.08
N ASN A 497 5.09 -4.36 -23.06
CA ASN A 497 6.44 -4.17 -22.53
C ASN A 497 7.47 -4.53 -23.60
N THR A 498 8.18 -3.53 -24.10
CA THR A 498 9.11 -3.71 -25.23
C THR A 498 10.34 -4.49 -24.89
N ASP A 499 10.73 -4.51 -23.62
CA ASP A 499 11.89 -5.26 -23.16
C ASP A 499 11.62 -6.77 -23.21
N LEU A 500 10.32 -7.15 -23.26
CA LEU A 500 9.86 -8.54 -23.45
C LEU A 500 9.59 -8.93 -24.91
N ILE A 501 9.67 -7.98 -25.87
CA ILE A 501 9.40 -8.27 -27.29
C ILE A 501 10.69 -8.62 -28.03
N ASN A 502 11.81 -8.03 -27.61
CA ASN A 502 13.10 -8.12 -28.29
C ASN A 502 13.97 -9.30 -27.82
N LYS A 503 13.40 -10.20 -27.05
CA LYS A 503 13.96 -11.49 -26.66
C LYS A 503 13.15 -12.62 -27.30
#